data_00b55485b1ddf7ca7ffd69abae5ca69b
#
_entry.id   00b55485b1ddf7ca7ffd69abae5ca69b
#
_cell.length_a   1.000
_cell.length_b   1.000
_cell.length_c   1.000
_cell.angle_alpha   90.00
_cell.angle_beta   90.00
_cell.angle_gamma   90.00
#
_symmetry.space_group_name_H-M   'P 1'
#
loop_
_entity.id
_entity.type
_entity.pdbx_description
1 polymer ?
#
loop_
_entity_poly.entity_id
_entity_poly.type
_entity_poly.pdbx_seq_one_letter_code
_entity_poly.pdbx_strand_id
1 'polypeptide(L)'
;MAVGLDQDFDAFYTATYRRIVSHIYALTGSLQEAEDCVQEAYARAWQRWARVSTEVESPEAWVRAVAARLAVSAWRKAVNRLKAHRRENQAAETSGMNPDAVAVVTALRKISPEQRMAIVLYHYAGLSIDEIAAQTHAAPSAVKARLARGRRALAPHLTEFADGLERPLVARTPLQTESRRREN
;
A
#
# COMPACT_ATOMS: atom_id res chain seq x y z
N MET A 1 30.00 -7.16 13.25
CA MET A 1 29.20 -6.25 12.39
C MET A 1 27.82 -6.81 12.00
N ALA A 2 27.59 -8.12 11.96
CA ALA A 2 26.26 -8.69 11.64
C ALA A 2 25.20 -8.46 12.75
N VAL A 3 25.56 -8.58 14.02
CA VAL A 3 24.63 -8.50 15.17
C VAL A 3 23.92 -7.15 15.26
N GLY A 4 24.54 -6.04 14.85
CA GLY A 4 23.90 -4.71 14.86
C GLY A 4 22.83 -4.54 13.78
N LEU A 5 23.04 -5.10 12.60
CA LEU A 5 22.08 -5.02 11.49
C LEU A 5 20.82 -5.86 11.76
N ASP A 6 20.96 -6.99 12.46
CA ASP A 6 19.86 -7.85 12.85
C ASP A 6 18.95 -7.14 13.87
N GLN A 7 19.53 -6.50 14.88
CA GLN A 7 18.79 -5.74 15.90
C GLN A 7 18.06 -4.54 15.31
N ASP A 8 18.69 -3.82 14.38
CA ASP A 8 18.08 -2.69 13.68
C ASP A 8 16.88 -3.12 12.84
N PHE A 9 16.97 -4.28 12.16
CA PHE A 9 15.87 -4.82 11.39
C PHE A 9 14.72 -5.29 12.28
N ASP A 10 14.99 -5.98 13.38
CA ASP A 10 13.97 -6.46 14.31
C ASP A 10 13.18 -5.31 14.95
N ALA A 11 13.88 -4.24 15.33
CA ALA A 11 13.26 -3.02 15.83
C ALA A 11 12.37 -2.37 14.76
N PHE A 12 12.87 -2.26 13.53
CA PHE A 12 12.13 -1.74 12.38
C PHE A 12 10.88 -2.59 12.08
N TYR A 13 11.04 -3.91 12.02
CA TYR A 13 9.93 -4.85 11.80
C TYR A 13 8.84 -4.69 12.85
N THR A 14 9.22 -4.74 14.13
CA THR A 14 8.27 -4.64 15.25
C THR A 14 7.51 -3.31 15.25
N ALA A 15 8.18 -2.21 14.92
CA ALA A 15 7.59 -0.88 14.90
C ALA A 15 6.62 -0.64 13.73
N THR A 16 6.80 -1.35 12.60
CA THR A 16 6.11 -0.99 11.36
C THR A 16 5.19 -2.07 10.81
N TYR A 17 5.40 -3.35 11.15
CA TYR A 17 4.69 -4.50 10.58
C TYR A 17 3.16 -4.38 10.65
N ARG A 18 2.60 -4.17 11.85
CA ARG A 18 1.13 -4.10 12.05
C ARG A 18 0.48 -2.99 11.23
N ARG A 19 1.16 -1.84 11.16
CA ARG A 19 0.67 -0.68 10.39
C ARG A 19 0.65 -1.00 8.90
N ILE A 20 1.69 -1.63 8.37
CA ILE A 20 1.75 -2.00 6.96
C ILE A 20 0.72 -3.08 6.64
N VAL A 21 0.54 -4.11 7.49
CA VAL A 21 -0.51 -5.12 7.33
C VAL A 21 -1.89 -4.47 7.25
N SER A 22 -2.22 -3.56 8.16
CA SER A 22 -3.52 -2.86 8.15
C SER A 22 -3.81 -2.17 6.81
N HIS A 23 -2.81 -1.57 6.21
CA HIS A 23 -2.97 -0.85 4.95
C HIS A 23 -3.07 -1.78 3.73
N ILE A 24 -2.29 -2.86 3.73
CA ILE A 24 -2.41 -3.88 2.67
C ILE A 24 -3.74 -4.63 2.80
N TYR A 25 -4.22 -4.87 4.03
CA TYR A 25 -5.56 -5.39 4.26
C TYR A 25 -6.67 -4.49 3.68
N ALA A 26 -6.53 -3.16 3.80
CA ALA A 26 -7.44 -2.21 3.16
C ALA A 26 -7.51 -2.40 1.63
N LEU A 27 -6.40 -2.82 1.02
CA LEU A 27 -6.30 -3.08 -0.41
C LEU A 27 -6.87 -4.44 -0.81
N THR A 28 -6.44 -5.51 -0.13
CA THR A 28 -6.78 -6.90 -0.48
C THR A 28 -8.17 -7.31 0.02
N GLY A 29 -8.56 -6.81 1.19
CA GLY A 29 -9.77 -7.22 1.88
C GLY A 29 -9.65 -8.58 2.60
N SER A 30 -8.50 -9.22 2.55
CA SER A 30 -8.17 -10.48 3.22
C SER A 30 -6.96 -10.28 4.12
N LEU A 31 -7.08 -10.61 5.41
CA LEU A 31 -5.98 -10.47 6.36
C LEU A 31 -4.83 -11.42 5.97
N GLN A 32 -5.15 -12.65 5.63
CA GLN A 32 -4.16 -13.63 5.19
C GLN A 32 -3.37 -13.15 3.98
N GLU A 33 -4.05 -12.65 2.93
CA GLU A 33 -3.37 -12.11 1.75
C GLU A 33 -2.51 -10.88 2.09
N ALA A 34 -2.96 -10.05 3.02
CA ALA A 34 -2.22 -8.88 3.46
C ALA A 34 -0.94 -9.29 4.20
N GLU A 35 -1.06 -10.22 5.13
CA GLU A 35 0.08 -10.77 5.89
C GLU A 35 1.10 -11.43 4.97
N ASP A 36 0.65 -12.26 4.03
CA ASP A 36 1.52 -12.93 3.05
C ASP A 36 2.31 -11.90 2.21
N CYS A 37 1.63 -10.88 1.70
CA CYS A 37 2.27 -9.81 0.93
C CYS A 37 3.28 -9.02 1.77
N VAL A 38 2.95 -8.74 3.03
CA VAL A 38 3.81 -7.96 3.93
C VAL A 38 5.00 -8.79 4.37
N GLN A 39 4.81 -10.04 4.74
CA GLN A 39 5.91 -10.94 5.09
C GLN A 39 6.92 -11.08 3.94
N GLU A 40 6.45 -11.30 2.72
CA GLU A 40 7.31 -11.35 1.54
C GLU A 40 8.06 -10.03 1.30
N ALA A 41 7.41 -8.88 1.55
CA ALA A 41 8.06 -7.58 1.44
C ALA A 41 9.17 -7.41 2.48
N TYR A 42 8.96 -7.83 3.72
CA TYR A 42 10.00 -7.83 4.75
C TYR A 42 11.12 -8.83 4.49
N ALA A 43 10.81 -10.02 3.97
CA ALA A 43 11.84 -10.97 3.56
C ALA A 43 12.78 -10.38 2.49
N ARG A 44 12.21 -9.65 1.52
CA ARG A 44 13.03 -8.92 0.52
C ARG A 44 13.81 -7.76 1.13
N ALA A 45 13.24 -7.05 2.11
CA ALA A 45 13.95 -6.00 2.83
C ALA A 45 15.12 -6.57 3.62
N TRP A 46 14.93 -7.69 4.33
CA TRP A 46 15.96 -8.41 5.06
C TRP A 46 17.14 -8.80 4.19
N GLN A 47 16.87 -9.44 3.04
CA GLN A 47 17.90 -9.83 2.09
C GLN A 47 18.77 -8.67 1.58
N ARG A 48 18.28 -7.43 1.71
CA ARG A 48 18.93 -6.22 1.21
C ARG A 48 19.05 -5.15 2.30
N TRP A 49 18.96 -5.56 3.59
CA TRP A 49 18.81 -4.63 4.69
C TRP A 49 19.94 -3.61 4.78
N ALA A 50 21.19 -4.05 4.60
CA ALA A 50 22.33 -3.16 4.59
C ALA A 50 22.17 -1.99 3.58
N ARG A 51 21.54 -2.27 2.43
CA ARG A 51 21.28 -1.28 1.40
C ARG A 51 20.01 -0.47 1.68
N VAL A 52 18.94 -1.15 2.07
CA VAL A 52 17.65 -0.50 2.34
C VAL A 52 17.77 0.47 3.53
N SER A 53 18.52 0.13 4.57
CA SER A 53 18.70 0.98 5.74
C SER A 53 19.59 2.21 5.50
N THR A 54 20.48 2.16 4.50
CA THR A 54 21.49 3.22 4.28
C THR A 54 21.24 4.07 3.03
N GLU A 55 20.73 3.46 1.95
CA GLU A 55 20.57 4.13 0.64
C GLU A 55 19.13 4.61 0.39
N VAL A 56 18.14 4.12 1.16
CA VAL A 56 16.73 4.46 0.97
C VAL A 56 16.32 5.51 2.02
N GLU A 57 15.77 6.62 1.57
CA GLU A 57 15.31 7.71 2.45
C GLU A 57 14.32 7.24 3.52
N SER A 58 13.45 6.28 3.17
CA SER A 58 12.50 5.68 4.10
C SER A 58 12.36 4.18 3.85
N PRO A 59 13.00 3.33 4.67
CA PRO A 59 12.83 1.88 4.63
C PRO A 59 11.36 1.44 4.70
N GLU A 60 10.56 2.12 5.53
CA GLU A 60 9.12 1.84 5.63
C GLU A 60 8.39 2.12 4.32
N ALA A 61 8.66 3.23 3.66
CA ALA A 61 8.04 3.55 2.38
C ALA A 61 8.43 2.53 1.31
N TRP A 62 9.66 2.03 1.35
CA TRP A 62 10.14 0.98 0.46
C TRP A 62 9.38 -0.33 0.68
N VAL A 63 9.24 -0.79 1.93
CA VAL A 63 8.49 -2.02 2.27
C VAL A 63 7.02 -1.88 1.88
N ARG A 64 6.39 -0.74 2.17
CA ARG A 64 5.01 -0.45 1.74
C ARG A 64 4.83 -0.58 0.23
N ALA A 65 5.73 0.03 -0.55
CA ALA A 65 5.66 -0.01 -2.00
C ALA A 65 5.83 -1.45 -2.53
N VAL A 66 6.73 -2.23 -1.95
CA VAL A 66 6.92 -3.64 -2.30
C VAL A 66 5.67 -4.46 -1.96
N ALA A 67 5.14 -4.34 -0.74
CA ALA A 67 3.94 -5.05 -0.31
C ALA A 67 2.72 -4.69 -1.17
N ALA A 68 2.54 -3.41 -1.50
CA ALA A 68 1.46 -2.95 -2.37
C ALA A 68 1.58 -3.53 -3.79
N ARG A 69 2.80 -3.62 -4.35
CA ARG A 69 3.04 -4.26 -5.66
C ARG A 69 2.69 -5.75 -5.65
N LEU A 70 3.02 -6.45 -4.58
CA LEU A 70 2.66 -7.86 -4.39
C LEU A 70 1.15 -8.03 -4.29
N ALA A 71 0.46 -7.19 -3.52
CA ALA A 71 -0.99 -7.19 -3.39
C ALA A 71 -1.70 -6.91 -4.73
N VAL A 72 -1.21 -5.95 -5.53
CA VAL A 72 -1.73 -5.71 -6.88
C VAL A 72 -1.56 -6.94 -7.77
N SER A 73 -0.41 -7.59 -7.71
CA SER A 73 -0.13 -8.80 -8.48
C SER A 73 -1.07 -9.94 -8.09
N ALA A 74 -1.29 -10.15 -6.79
CA ALA A 74 -2.22 -11.15 -6.26
C ALA A 74 -3.66 -10.85 -6.69
N TRP A 75 -4.12 -9.60 -6.55
CA TRP A 75 -5.42 -9.16 -7.00
C TRP A 75 -5.64 -9.38 -8.50
N ARG A 76 -4.66 -9.05 -9.35
CA ARG A 76 -4.75 -9.28 -10.80
C ARG A 76 -4.91 -10.77 -11.13
N LYS A 77 -4.15 -11.64 -10.44
CA LYS A 77 -4.29 -13.09 -10.59
C LYS A 77 -5.68 -13.57 -10.16
N ALA A 78 -6.22 -13.01 -9.06
CA ALA A 78 -7.55 -13.32 -8.57
C ALA A 78 -8.65 -12.85 -9.55
N VAL A 79 -8.57 -11.61 -10.06
CA VAL A 79 -9.52 -11.08 -11.05
C VAL A 79 -9.50 -11.90 -12.33
N ASN A 80 -8.32 -12.30 -12.81
CA ASN A 80 -8.21 -13.16 -13.99
C ASN A 80 -8.79 -14.55 -13.76
N ARG A 81 -8.65 -15.11 -12.54
CA ARG A 81 -9.31 -16.36 -12.15
C ARG A 81 -10.82 -16.21 -11.97
N LEU A 82 -11.29 -15.07 -11.42
CA LEU A 82 -12.71 -14.79 -11.21
C LEU A 82 -13.46 -14.47 -12.51
N LYS A 83 -12.77 -14.00 -13.56
CA LYS A 83 -13.34 -13.98 -14.92
C LYS A 83 -13.61 -15.38 -15.43
N ALA A 84 -12.93 -16.40 -14.90
CA ALA A 84 -13.20 -17.81 -15.15
C ALA A 84 -14.20 -18.44 -14.15
N HIS A 85 -14.27 -17.93 -12.87
CA HIS A 85 -15.19 -18.47 -11.84
C HIS A 85 -15.68 -17.35 -10.93
N ARG A 86 -17.00 -17.24 -10.80
CA ARG A 86 -17.70 -16.23 -10.01
C ARG A 86 -17.92 -16.73 -8.56
N ARG A 87 -17.57 -15.89 -7.55
CA ARG A 87 -17.90 -15.90 -6.10
C ARG A 87 -16.81 -16.37 -5.14
N GLU A 88 -16.46 -15.51 -4.13
CA GLU A 88 -17.08 -15.50 -2.79
C GLU A 88 -16.63 -14.29 -1.96
N ASN A 89 -17.57 -13.64 -1.23
CA ASN A 89 -17.30 -12.62 -0.22
C ASN A 89 -16.86 -13.29 1.07
N GLN A 90 -15.63 -13.04 1.52
CA GLN A 90 -15.20 -13.40 2.88
C GLN A 90 -15.44 -12.23 3.85
N ALA A 91 -16.10 -12.50 4.96
CA ALA A 91 -16.25 -11.57 6.06
C ALA A 91 -14.89 -11.25 6.69
N ALA A 92 -14.72 -9.98 7.09
CA ALA A 92 -13.44 -9.50 7.57
C ALA A 92 -13.22 -9.84 9.04
N GLU A 93 -12.15 -10.55 9.33
CA GLU A 93 -11.59 -10.61 10.67
C GLU A 93 -10.72 -9.38 10.94
N THR A 94 -11.15 -8.51 11.85
CA THR A 94 -10.47 -7.24 12.19
C THR A 94 -9.80 -7.31 13.56
N SER A 95 -9.56 -8.49 14.11
CA SER A 95 -8.97 -8.66 15.43
C SER A 95 -7.55 -8.10 15.49
N GLY A 96 -7.30 -7.13 16.37
CA GLY A 96 -5.99 -6.56 16.66
C GLY A 96 -5.58 -5.31 15.87
N MET A 97 -6.47 -4.74 15.06
CA MET A 97 -6.22 -3.47 14.34
C MET A 97 -6.60 -2.24 15.20
N ASN A 98 -5.88 -1.13 15.00
CA ASN A 98 -6.26 0.16 15.59
C ASN A 98 -7.67 0.55 15.09
N PRO A 99 -8.57 1.06 15.96
CA PRO A 99 -9.93 1.50 15.60
C PRO A 99 -9.97 2.44 14.39
N ASP A 100 -9.04 3.40 14.29
CA ASP A 100 -8.96 4.33 13.17
C ASP A 100 -8.63 3.61 11.84
N ALA A 101 -7.76 2.60 11.90
CA ALA A 101 -7.44 1.78 10.74
C ALA A 101 -8.65 0.93 10.31
N VAL A 102 -9.42 0.40 11.26
CA VAL A 102 -10.67 -0.35 10.97
C VAL A 102 -11.68 0.53 10.27
N ALA A 103 -11.84 1.80 10.72
CA ALA A 103 -12.74 2.75 10.12
C ALA A 103 -12.37 3.09 8.68
N VAL A 104 -11.09 3.38 8.42
CA VAL A 104 -10.58 3.65 7.07
C VAL A 104 -10.76 2.43 6.15
N VAL A 105 -10.43 1.23 6.63
CA VAL A 105 -10.64 -0.02 5.87
C VAL A 105 -12.12 -0.23 5.54
N THR A 106 -13.00 0.01 6.51
CA THR A 106 -14.45 -0.12 6.32
C THR A 106 -14.97 0.86 5.27
N ALA A 107 -14.51 2.12 5.31
CA ALA A 107 -14.85 3.12 4.31
C ALA A 107 -14.32 2.74 2.91
N LEU A 108 -13.07 2.29 2.82
CA LEU A 108 -12.46 1.86 1.57
C LEU A 108 -13.18 0.65 0.93
N ARG A 109 -13.82 -0.19 1.73
CA ARG A 109 -14.60 -1.34 1.22
C ARG A 109 -15.92 -0.93 0.57
N LYS A 110 -16.42 0.27 0.83
CA LYS A 110 -17.66 0.80 0.24
C LYS A 110 -17.47 1.33 -1.19
N ILE A 111 -16.24 1.53 -1.63
CA ILE A 111 -15.91 1.96 -2.99
C ILE A 111 -15.46 0.79 -3.87
N SER A 112 -15.47 0.98 -5.21
CA SER A 112 -15.09 -0.12 -6.12
C SER A 112 -13.64 -0.56 -5.91
N PRO A 113 -13.31 -1.84 -6.19
CA PRO A 113 -11.94 -2.36 -6.04
C PRO A 113 -10.89 -1.55 -6.81
N GLU A 114 -11.20 -1.08 -8.02
CA GLU A 114 -10.30 -0.28 -8.84
C GLU A 114 -10.07 1.12 -8.27
N GLN A 115 -11.11 1.72 -7.69
CA GLN A 115 -11.00 3.02 -7.01
C GLN A 115 -10.19 2.88 -5.73
N ARG A 116 -10.46 1.85 -4.93
CA ARG A 116 -9.72 1.51 -3.72
C ARG A 116 -8.25 1.30 -4.01
N MET A 117 -7.95 0.49 -5.03
CA MET A 117 -6.59 0.23 -5.48
C MET A 117 -5.86 1.52 -5.82
N ALA A 118 -6.47 2.39 -6.64
CA ALA A 118 -5.86 3.65 -7.02
C ALA A 118 -5.60 4.55 -5.79
N ILE A 119 -6.55 4.65 -4.87
CA ILE A 119 -6.41 5.44 -3.63
C ILE A 119 -5.29 4.91 -2.75
N VAL A 120 -5.27 3.61 -2.45
CA VAL A 120 -4.27 3.02 -1.56
C VAL A 120 -2.87 3.13 -2.18
N LEU A 121 -2.72 2.83 -3.46
CA LEU A 121 -1.42 2.93 -4.13
C LEU A 121 -0.90 4.37 -4.17
N TYR A 122 -1.77 5.34 -4.44
CA TYR A 122 -1.39 6.73 -4.56
C TYR A 122 -1.10 7.39 -3.20
N HIS A 123 -2.06 7.28 -2.26
CA HIS A 123 -1.99 8.01 -0.99
C HIS A 123 -1.17 7.29 0.06
N TYR A 124 -1.17 5.97 0.02
CA TYR A 124 -0.54 5.17 1.05
C TYR A 124 0.82 4.60 0.61
N ALA A 125 0.88 3.93 -0.54
CA ALA A 125 2.14 3.41 -1.05
C ALA A 125 3.04 4.50 -1.68
N GLY A 126 2.51 5.71 -1.90
CA GLY A 126 3.26 6.84 -2.44
C GLY A 126 3.62 6.73 -3.92
N LEU A 127 2.93 5.84 -4.66
CA LEU A 127 3.20 5.63 -6.07
C LEU A 127 2.66 6.78 -6.92
N SER A 128 3.41 7.13 -7.96
CA SER A 128 2.98 8.07 -9.00
C SER A 128 1.86 7.48 -9.85
N ILE A 129 1.14 8.33 -10.58
CA ILE A 129 0.08 7.91 -11.50
C ILE A 129 0.63 6.95 -12.57
N ASP A 130 1.82 7.21 -13.08
CA ASP A 130 2.44 6.41 -14.13
C ASP A 130 2.88 5.03 -13.60
N GLU A 131 3.41 4.97 -12.37
CA GLU A 131 3.72 3.70 -11.71
C GLU A 131 2.45 2.87 -11.45
N ILE A 132 1.37 3.51 -10.99
CA ILE A 132 0.08 2.84 -10.79
C ILE A 132 -0.46 2.34 -12.13
N ALA A 133 -0.39 3.13 -13.18
CA ALA A 133 -0.82 2.78 -14.53
C ALA A 133 -0.06 1.54 -15.04
N ALA A 134 1.27 1.55 -14.91
CA ALA A 134 2.11 0.43 -15.30
C ALA A 134 1.79 -0.85 -14.51
N GLN A 135 1.61 -0.73 -13.19
CA GLN A 135 1.33 -1.89 -12.33
C GLN A 135 -0.07 -2.47 -12.52
N THR A 136 -1.05 -1.62 -12.76
CA THR A 136 -2.46 -2.04 -12.94
C THR A 136 -2.83 -2.30 -14.40
N HIS A 137 -1.89 -2.12 -15.34
CA HIS A 137 -2.12 -2.17 -16.78
C HIS A 137 -3.30 -1.30 -17.22
N ALA A 138 -3.37 -0.10 -16.68
CA ALA A 138 -4.39 0.90 -16.99
C ALA A 138 -3.74 2.13 -17.64
N ALA A 139 -4.50 2.89 -18.43
CA ALA A 139 -4.03 4.18 -18.90
C ALA A 139 -3.88 5.18 -17.75
N PRO A 140 -2.89 6.10 -17.77
CA PRO A 140 -2.73 7.14 -16.75
C PRO A 140 -3.99 7.99 -16.54
N SER A 141 -4.74 8.26 -17.61
CA SER A 141 -6.04 8.97 -17.57
C SER A 141 -7.10 8.17 -16.78
N ALA A 142 -7.12 6.85 -16.93
CA ALA A 142 -8.01 5.97 -16.17
C ALA A 142 -7.66 5.97 -14.68
N VAL A 143 -6.38 5.97 -14.32
CA VAL A 143 -5.91 6.09 -12.93
C VAL A 143 -6.35 7.42 -12.32
N LYS A 144 -6.15 8.54 -13.03
CA LYS A 144 -6.62 9.88 -12.60
C LYS A 144 -8.13 9.87 -12.35
N ALA A 145 -8.90 9.29 -13.27
CA ALA A 145 -10.36 9.21 -13.14
C ALA A 145 -10.79 8.32 -11.96
N ARG A 146 -10.11 7.18 -11.72
CA ARG A 146 -10.35 6.31 -10.56
C ARG A 146 -10.07 7.03 -9.25
N LEU A 147 -8.97 7.77 -9.16
CA LEU A 147 -8.62 8.59 -7.99
C LEU A 147 -9.68 9.65 -7.72
N ALA A 148 -10.09 10.41 -8.75
CA ALA A 148 -11.09 11.46 -8.61
C ALA A 148 -12.45 10.90 -8.15
N ARG A 149 -12.93 9.83 -8.80
CA ARG A 149 -14.18 9.17 -8.43
C ARG A 149 -14.11 8.52 -7.05
N GLY A 150 -12.98 7.83 -6.75
CA GLY A 150 -12.77 7.18 -5.46
C GLY A 150 -12.74 8.17 -4.30
N ARG A 151 -12.06 9.32 -4.44
CA ARG A 151 -12.07 10.40 -3.42
C ARG A 151 -13.48 10.92 -3.17
N ARG A 152 -14.24 11.18 -4.24
CA ARG A 152 -15.63 11.66 -4.14
C ARG A 152 -16.52 10.64 -3.48
N ALA A 153 -16.40 9.36 -3.85
CA ALA A 153 -17.18 8.28 -3.26
C ALA A 153 -16.80 7.99 -1.80
N LEU A 154 -15.53 8.23 -1.43
CA LEU A 154 -15.04 7.98 -0.07
C LEU A 154 -15.41 9.12 0.89
N ALA A 155 -15.52 10.35 0.41
CA ALA A 155 -15.77 11.54 1.24
C ALA A 155 -16.95 11.39 2.23
N PRO A 156 -18.14 10.91 1.83
CA PRO A 156 -19.26 10.72 2.77
C PRO A 156 -18.99 9.71 3.88
N HIS A 157 -18.07 8.78 3.66
CA HIS A 157 -17.74 7.70 4.60
C HIS A 157 -16.60 8.06 5.56
N LEU A 158 -15.95 9.20 5.32
CA LEU A 158 -14.86 9.71 6.17
C LEU A 158 -15.29 10.94 6.99
N THR A 159 -16.44 11.54 6.73
CA THR A 159 -16.93 12.72 7.47
C THR A 159 -17.17 12.45 8.95
N GLU A 160 -17.49 11.22 9.33
CA GLU A 160 -17.58 10.81 10.75
C GLU A 160 -16.19 10.80 11.45
N PHE A 161 -15.11 10.81 10.66
CA PHE A 161 -13.73 10.78 11.16
C PHE A 161 -12.95 12.05 10.81
N ALA A 162 -13.57 13.01 10.09
CA ALA A 162 -12.91 14.20 9.57
C ALA A 162 -12.42 15.15 10.69
N ASP A 163 -13.07 15.16 11.84
CA ASP A 163 -12.65 15.96 13.00
C ASP A 163 -11.30 15.49 13.60
N GLY A 164 -10.83 14.29 13.23
CA GLY A 164 -9.51 13.75 13.62
C GLY A 164 -8.44 13.78 12.51
N LEU A 165 -8.81 14.08 11.27
CA LEU A 165 -7.94 13.99 10.09
C LEU A 165 -7.38 15.35 9.61
N GLU A 166 -7.39 16.38 10.44
CA GLU A 166 -6.69 17.65 10.15
C GLU A 166 -5.15 17.54 10.17
N ARG A 167 -4.59 16.34 10.33
CA ARG A 167 -3.16 16.13 10.08
C ARG A 167 -2.95 15.71 8.63
N PRO A 168 -2.24 16.53 7.84
CA PRO A 168 -1.90 16.15 6.46
C PRO A 168 -1.12 14.84 6.49
N LEU A 169 -1.65 13.82 5.83
CA LEU A 169 -0.93 12.59 5.52
C LEU A 169 0.33 12.98 4.75
N VAL A 170 1.44 12.99 5.47
CA VAL A 170 2.83 13.16 5.03
C VAL A 170 3.01 13.98 3.74
N ALA A 171 3.63 15.16 3.91
CA ALA A 171 4.09 15.98 2.79
C ALA A 171 4.86 15.11 1.79
N ARG A 172 4.41 15.14 0.54
CA ARG A 172 5.03 14.43 -0.56
C ARG A 172 6.37 15.08 -0.88
N THR A 173 7.47 14.46 -0.50
CA THR A 173 8.74 14.75 -1.14
C THR A 173 8.77 13.93 -2.43
N PRO A 174 8.80 14.55 -3.61
CA PRO A 174 8.97 13.80 -4.85
C PRO A 174 10.34 13.14 -4.83
N LEU A 175 10.38 11.84 -5.09
CA LEU A 175 11.63 11.14 -5.40
C LEU A 175 12.24 11.84 -6.60
N GLN A 176 13.29 12.60 -6.37
CA GLN A 176 14.10 13.17 -7.45
C GLN A 176 14.78 12.02 -8.19
N THR A 177 14.27 11.70 -9.36
CA THR A 177 15.01 10.94 -10.35
C THR A 177 16.14 11.83 -10.84
N GLU A 178 17.33 11.68 -10.28
CA GLU A 178 18.55 12.24 -10.88
C GLU A 178 18.75 11.61 -12.27
N SER A 179 18.30 12.34 -13.27
CA SER A 179 18.78 12.17 -14.64
C SER A 179 20.25 12.55 -14.66
N ARG A 180 21.14 11.56 -14.56
CA ARG A 180 22.51 11.74 -14.98
C ARG A 180 22.53 12.13 -16.44
N ARG A 181 22.58 13.42 -16.71
CA ARG A 181 23.14 13.93 -17.95
C ARG A 181 24.62 13.56 -17.93
N ARG A 182 24.99 12.63 -18.77
CA ARG A 182 26.37 12.50 -19.22
C ARG A 182 26.60 13.70 -20.16
N GLU A 183 27.34 14.65 -19.69
CA GLU A 183 28.10 15.53 -20.59
C GLU A 183 29.43 14.86 -20.84
N ASN A 184 29.68 14.70 -22.08
CA ASN A 184 30.85 14.55 -22.93
C ASN A 184 32.24 14.55 -22.25
#